data_6846fb1f51ea07cc0d247904301c42fc
#
_entry.id   6846fb1f51ea07cc0d247904301c42fc
#
_cell.length_a   1.000
_cell.length_b   1.000
_cell.length_c   1.000
_cell.angle_alpha   90.00
_cell.angle_beta   90.00
_cell.angle_gamma   90.00
#
_symmetry.space_group_name_H-M   'P 1'
#
loop_
_entity.id
_entity.type
_entity.pdbx_description
1 polymer ?
#
loop_
_entity_poly.entity_id
_entity_poly.type
_entity_poly.pdbx_seq_one_letter_code
_entity_poly.pdbx_strand_id
1 'polypeptide(L)'
;MKTGDGRQHTLPPVCQTLLIHLVARARGGEAFPALACHDAAAEQLLDQLDLDLQPYLKDRITTQNILWRTRVIQSAGRAFFQAHPDSQGVNLGCGLSQHFQWLDQGCNRWLDSDLPEVMALRDTCLAADVPRQHHAEVDLRTPGWWQRLGL
;
A
#
# COMPACT_ATOMS: atom_id res chain seq x y z
N MET A 1 -33.96 12.38 -14.34
CA MET A 1 -32.96 12.48 -15.44
C MET A 1 -31.63 12.77 -14.80
N LYS A 2 -30.83 11.74 -14.50
CA LYS A 2 -29.47 11.89 -13.95
C LYS A 2 -28.49 11.59 -15.10
N THR A 3 -27.86 12.61 -15.62
CA THR A 3 -26.75 12.50 -16.57
C THR A 3 -25.53 12.09 -15.78
N GLY A 4 -25.22 10.80 -15.80
CA GLY A 4 -23.95 10.28 -15.30
C GLY A 4 -22.86 10.59 -16.30
N ASP A 5 -21.98 11.52 -15.96
CA ASP A 5 -20.71 11.71 -16.66
C ASP A 5 -19.80 10.54 -16.26
N GLY A 6 -19.82 9.50 -17.08
CA GLY A 6 -19.04 8.27 -16.89
C GLY A 6 -17.55 8.53 -17.20
N ARG A 7 -16.86 9.25 -16.33
CA ARG A 7 -15.39 9.25 -16.33
C ARG A 7 -14.93 7.92 -15.73
N GLN A 8 -14.79 6.92 -16.58
CA GLN A 8 -13.87 5.83 -16.29
C GLN A 8 -12.47 6.47 -16.19
N HIS A 9 -12.01 6.73 -14.98
CA HIS A 9 -10.61 7.04 -14.74
C HIS A 9 -9.81 5.79 -15.11
N THR A 10 -9.39 5.71 -16.38
CA THR A 10 -8.41 4.71 -16.81
C THR A 10 -7.11 5.02 -16.10
N LEU A 11 -6.86 4.30 -15.01
CA LEU A 11 -5.59 4.40 -14.29
C LEU A 11 -4.44 4.07 -15.24
N PRO A 12 -3.29 4.77 -15.14
CA PRO A 12 -2.11 4.42 -15.91
C PRO A 12 -1.77 2.93 -15.77
N PRO A 13 -1.15 2.28 -16.77
CA PRO A 13 -0.85 0.83 -16.71
C PRO A 13 -0.10 0.41 -15.44
N VAL A 14 0.82 1.24 -14.95
CA VAL A 14 1.52 0.98 -13.68
C VAL A 14 0.56 0.94 -12.49
N CYS A 15 -0.50 1.77 -12.51
CA CYS A 15 -1.49 1.81 -11.45
C CYS A 15 -2.43 0.60 -11.48
N GLN A 16 -2.63 -0.05 -12.63
CA GLN A 16 -3.46 -1.27 -12.71
C GLN A 16 -2.87 -2.42 -11.89
N THR A 17 -1.55 -2.57 -11.85
CA THR A 17 -0.89 -3.59 -11.02
C THR A 17 -1.03 -3.30 -9.52
N LEU A 18 -1.16 -2.03 -9.12
CA LEU A 18 -1.40 -1.65 -7.73
C LEU A 18 -2.76 -2.13 -7.24
N LEU A 19 -3.77 -2.18 -8.13
CA LEU A 19 -5.12 -2.66 -7.79
C LEU A 19 -5.13 -4.14 -7.40
N ILE A 20 -4.30 -4.97 -8.02
CA ILE A 20 -4.19 -6.40 -7.66
C ILE A 20 -3.85 -6.54 -6.17
N HIS A 21 -2.85 -5.78 -5.72
CA HIS A 21 -2.41 -5.80 -4.31
C HIS A 21 -3.44 -5.15 -3.38
N LEU A 22 -4.05 -4.05 -3.80
CA LEU A 22 -5.08 -3.36 -3.03
C LEU A 22 -6.29 -4.27 -2.78
N VAL A 23 -6.86 -4.84 -3.85
CA VAL A 23 -8.02 -5.73 -3.79
C VAL A 23 -7.72 -6.99 -2.97
N ALA A 24 -6.54 -7.59 -3.15
CA ALA A 24 -6.16 -8.76 -2.39
C ALA A 24 -6.11 -8.45 -0.87
N ARG A 25 -5.54 -7.31 -0.44
CA ARG A 25 -5.48 -6.95 0.97
C ARG A 25 -6.84 -6.59 1.55
N ALA A 26 -7.68 -5.89 0.78
CA ALA A 26 -9.00 -5.46 1.23
C ALA A 26 -10.01 -6.60 1.30
N ARG A 27 -10.03 -7.50 0.31
CA ARG A 27 -11.10 -8.51 0.14
C ARG A 27 -10.62 -9.95 0.13
N GLY A 28 -9.33 -10.22 -0.04
CA GLY A 28 -8.79 -11.58 -0.10
C GLY A 28 -9.00 -12.40 1.16
N GLY A 29 -9.18 -11.75 2.32
CA GLY A 29 -9.49 -12.38 3.59
C GLY A 29 -10.80 -13.18 3.58
N GLU A 30 -11.77 -12.84 2.71
CA GLU A 30 -13.01 -13.59 2.54
C GLU A 30 -12.74 -15.03 2.07
N ALA A 31 -11.77 -15.19 1.16
CA ALA A 31 -11.36 -16.49 0.63
C ALA A 31 -10.28 -17.18 1.48
N PHE A 32 -9.52 -16.43 2.27
CA PHE A 32 -8.42 -16.90 3.11
C PHE A 32 -8.47 -16.25 4.52
N PRO A 33 -9.45 -16.59 5.38
CA PRO A 33 -9.66 -15.91 6.66
C PRO A 33 -8.42 -15.95 7.59
N ALA A 34 -7.65 -17.03 7.57
CA ALA A 34 -6.42 -17.14 8.38
C ALA A 34 -5.30 -16.18 7.94
N LEU A 35 -5.39 -15.63 6.73
CA LEU A 35 -4.43 -14.68 6.17
C LEU A 35 -4.99 -13.25 6.07
N ALA A 36 -6.20 -13.00 6.54
CA ALA A 36 -6.82 -11.67 6.49
C ALA A 36 -5.88 -10.61 7.08
N CYS A 37 -5.66 -9.54 6.29
CA CYS A 37 -4.73 -8.46 6.68
C CYS A 37 -5.39 -7.40 7.56
N HIS A 38 -6.73 -7.29 7.51
CA HIS A 38 -7.50 -6.21 8.16
C HIS A 38 -6.93 -4.83 7.79
N ASP A 39 -6.79 -4.61 6.47
CA ASP A 39 -6.24 -3.38 5.89
C ASP A 39 -7.35 -2.34 5.74
N ALA A 40 -7.62 -1.60 6.82
CA ALA A 40 -8.68 -0.60 6.85
C ALA A 40 -8.47 0.49 5.78
N ALA A 41 -7.22 0.88 5.52
CA ALA A 41 -6.92 1.87 4.49
C ALA A 41 -7.21 1.33 3.08
N ALA A 42 -6.88 0.06 2.82
CA ALA A 42 -7.21 -0.57 1.55
C ALA A 42 -8.74 -0.74 1.36
N GLU A 43 -9.47 -1.09 2.42
CA GLU A 43 -10.92 -1.20 2.40
C GLU A 43 -11.58 0.14 2.09
N GLN A 44 -11.18 1.21 2.81
CA GLN A 44 -11.72 2.56 2.59
C GLN A 44 -11.41 3.08 1.18
N LEU A 45 -10.19 2.85 0.69
CA LEU A 45 -9.81 3.27 -0.66
C LEU A 45 -10.61 2.50 -1.71
N LEU A 46 -10.79 1.20 -1.53
CA LEU A 46 -11.54 0.36 -2.46
C LEU A 46 -13.01 0.75 -2.53
N ASP A 47 -13.62 1.13 -1.40
CA ASP A 47 -15.02 1.57 -1.33
C ASP A 47 -15.26 2.91 -2.07
N GLN A 48 -14.20 3.70 -2.30
CA GLN A 48 -14.26 4.93 -3.10
C GLN A 48 -14.12 4.67 -4.60
N LEU A 49 -13.66 3.47 -4.98
CA LEU A 49 -13.44 3.08 -6.35
C LEU A 49 -14.61 2.18 -6.82
N ASP A 50 -15.36 2.63 -7.81
CA ASP A 50 -16.41 1.82 -8.44
C ASP A 50 -15.77 0.79 -9.39
N LEU A 51 -15.27 -0.31 -8.83
CA LEU A 51 -14.52 -1.34 -9.53
C LEU A 51 -15.24 -2.69 -9.51
N ASP A 52 -15.23 -3.38 -10.66
CA ASP A 52 -15.49 -4.82 -10.67
C ASP A 52 -14.29 -5.57 -10.07
N LEU A 53 -14.48 -6.18 -8.91
CA LEU A 53 -13.41 -6.86 -8.17
C LEU A 53 -13.15 -8.28 -8.67
N GLN A 54 -14.08 -8.87 -9.42
CA GLN A 54 -14.00 -10.27 -9.86
C GLN A 54 -12.72 -10.58 -10.66
N PRO A 55 -12.27 -9.74 -11.60
CA PRO A 55 -11.03 -10.01 -12.32
C PRO A 55 -9.80 -10.16 -11.43
N TYR A 56 -9.75 -9.41 -10.32
CA TYR A 56 -8.62 -9.38 -9.38
C TYR A 56 -8.62 -10.58 -8.41
N LEU A 57 -9.80 -11.08 -8.02
CA LEU A 57 -9.94 -12.16 -7.04
C LEU A 57 -9.95 -13.57 -7.68
N LYS A 58 -10.05 -13.67 -9.00
CA LYS A 58 -10.02 -14.96 -9.73
C LYS A 58 -8.72 -15.73 -9.51
N ASP A 59 -7.60 -15.03 -9.50
CA ASP A 59 -6.29 -15.65 -9.25
C ASP A 59 -6.08 -15.82 -7.73
N ARG A 60 -6.59 -16.95 -7.24
CA ARG A 60 -6.50 -17.30 -5.82
C ARG A 60 -5.06 -17.48 -5.35
N ILE A 61 -4.15 -17.95 -6.21
CA ILE A 61 -2.73 -18.16 -5.86
C ILE A 61 -2.08 -16.79 -5.63
N THR A 62 -2.25 -15.85 -6.54
CA THR A 62 -1.73 -14.49 -6.38
C THR A 62 -2.33 -13.81 -5.15
N THR A 63 -3.64 -13.91 -4.94
CA THR A 63 -4.31 -13.37 -3.75
C THR A 63 -3.71 -13.94 -2.47
N GLN A 64 -3.58 -15.26 -2.35
CA GLN A 64 -2.99 -15.92 -1.18
C GLN A 64 -1.55 -15.47 -0.94
N ASN A 65 -0.73 -15.39 -1.98
CA ASN A 65 0.66 -14.96 -1.88
C ASN A 65 0.79 -13.51 -1.39
N ILE A 66 -0.08 -12.62 -1.86
CA ILE A 66 -0.10 -11.21 -1.40
C ILE A 66 -0.45 -11.14 0.08
N LEU A 67 -1.51 -11.83 0.51
CA LEU A 67 -1.93 -11.86 1.91
C LEU A 67 -0.84 -12.45 2.80
N TRP A 68 -0.27 -13.60 2.43
CA TRP A 68 0.79 -14.24 3.20
C TRP A 68 2.02 -13.34 3.34
N ARG A 69 2.49 -12.74 2.24
CA ARG A 69 3.61 -11.79 2.26
C ARG A 69 3.33 -10.60 3.16
N THR A 70 2.12 -10.03 3.08
CA THR A 70 1.72 -8.91 3.93
C THR A 70 1.76 -9.30 5.40
N ARG A 71 1.26 -10.48 5.76
CA ARG A 71 1.31 -11.00 7.15
C ARG A 71 2.73 -11.22 7.64
N VAL A 72 3.63 -11.72 6.79
CA VAL A 72 5.06 -11.87 7.13
C VAL A 72 5.68 -10.51 7.42
N ILE A 73 5.44 -9.51 6.56
CA ILE A 73 5.96 -8.14 6.75
C ILE A 73 5.40 -7.55 8.05
N GLN A 74 4.11 -7.68 8.32
CA GLN A 74 3.49 -7.21 9.57
C GLN A 74 4.14 -7.85 10.80
N SER A 75 4.33 -9.17 10.79
CA SER A 75 4.90 -9.90 11.91
C SER A 75 6.37 -9.52 12.16
N ALA A 76 7.18 -9.54 11.11
CA ALA A 76 8.60 -9.20 11.21
C ALA A 76 8.81 -7.72 11.59
N GLY A 77 8.04 -6.81 10.98
CA GLY A 77 8.12 -5.38 11.27
C GLY A 77 7.69 -5.06 12.70
N ARG A 78 6.63 -5.68 13.22
CA ARG A 78 6.23 -5.50 14.61
C ARG A 78 7.30 -5.96 15.58
N ALA A 79 7.87 -7.14 15.37
CA ALA A 79 8.96 -7.66 16.20
C ALA A 79 10.17 -6.73 16.18
N PHE A 80 10.53 -6.21 14.99
CA PHE A 80 11.64 -5.27 14.85
C PHE A 80 11.40 -3.96 15.60
N PHE A 81 10.26 -3.29 15.39
CA PHE A 81 9.99 -2.00 16.02
C PHE A 81 9.69 -2.12 17.50
N GLN A 82 9.21 -3.26 17.99
CA GLN A 82 9.11 -3.52 19.44
C GLN A 82 10.50 -3.58 20.09
N ALA A 83 11.49 -4.15 19.38
CA ALA A 83 12.88 -4.20 19.88
C ALA A 83 13.65 -2.88 19.65
N HIS A 84 13.25 -2.09 18.65
CA HIS A 84 13.93 -0.87 18.19
C HIS A 84 12.93 0.27 17.93
N PRO A 85 12.26 0.80 18.97
CA PRO A 85 11.10 1.71 18.79
C PRO A 85 11.45 3.05 18.13
N ASP A 86 12.69 3.54 18.25
CA ASP A 86 13.12 4.82 17.65
C ASP A 86 13.69 4.68 16.23
N SER A 87 13.63 3.47 15.67
CA SER A 87 14.17 3.20 14.34
C SER A 87 13.31 3.79 13.23
N GLN A 88 13.89 3.89 12.04
CA GLN A 88 13.20 4.29 10.82
C GLN A 88 12.92 3.09 9.94
N GLY A 89 11.64 2.95 9.51
CA GLY A 89 11.24 2.04 8.45
C GLY A 89 11.28 2.73 7.08
N VAL A 90 11.68 1.99 6.07
CA VAL A 90 11.65 2.46 4.67
C VAL A 90 10.92 1.44 3.82
N ASN A 91 9.87 1.87 3.14
CA ASN A 91 9.03 1.05 2.27
C ASN A 91 9.32 1.43 0.81
N LEU A 92 10.19 0.68 0.16
CA LEU A 92 10.56 0.90 -1.24
C LEU A 92 9.55 0.23 -2.17
N GLY A 93 9.05 0.97 -3.18
CA GLY A 93 7.98 0.49 -4.05
C GLY A 93 6.69 0.33 -3.26
N CYS A 94 6.32 1.34 -2.47
CA CYS A 94 5.22 1.26 -1.50
C CYS A 94 3.84 1.08 -2.16
N GLY A 95 3.67 1.54 -3.41
CA GLY A 95 2.38 1.53 -4.07
C GLY A 95 1.29 2.16 -3.21
N LEU A 96 0.16 1.47 -3.10
CA LEU A 96 -0.97 1.85 -2.24
C LEU A 96 -0.98 1.07 -0.91
N SER A 97 0.18 0.57 -0.43
CA SER A 97 0.24 -0.10 0.87
C SER A 97 0.43 0.88 2.01
N GLN A 98 -0.23 0.64 3.15
CA GLN A 98 -0.15 1.44 4.36
C GLN A 98 0.45 0.61 5.51
N HIS A 99 1.68 0.10 5.32
CA HIS A 99 2.33 -0.72 6.34
C HIS A 99 2.50 0.02 7.67
N PHE A 100 2.68 1.34 7.64
CA PHE A 100 2.84 2.14 8.84
C PHE A 100 1.66 2.01 9.82
N GLN A 101 0.42 1.87 9.33
CA GLN A 101 -0.77 1.67 10.18
C GLN A 101 -0.64 0.47 11.14
N TRP A 102 0.16 -0.53 10.77
CA TRP A 102 0.36 -1.74 11.57
C TRP A 102 1.67 -1.75 12.35
N LEU A 103 2.62 -0.89 11.98
CA LEU A 103 4.00 -0.90 12.46
C LEU A 103 4.35 0.30 13.33
N ASP A 104 3.43 1.26 13.45
CA ASP A 104 3.61 2.43 14.30
C ASP A 104 3.63 2.04 15.78
N GLN A 105 4.71 2.38 16.47
CA GLN A 105 4.91 2.21 17.91
C GLN A 105 4.85 3.55 18.68
N GLY A 106 4.47 4.63 18.01
CA GLY A 106 4.39 5.96 18.61
C GLY A 106 5.66 6.79 18.55
N CYS A 107 6.83 6.20 18.29
CA CYS A 107 8.12 6.91 18.20
C CYS A 107 8.92 6.58 16.93
N ASN A 108 8.70 5.46 16.30
CA ASN A 108 9.38 5.11 15.04
C ASN A 108 9.01 6.04 13.90
N ARG A 109 9.96 6.28 13.00
CA ARG A 109 9.78 7.04 11.78
C ARG A 109 9.52 6.11 10.61
N TRP A 110 8.85 6.63 9.58
CA TRP A 110 8.50 5.86 8.40
C TRP A 110 8.67 6.69 7.12
N LEU A 111 9.21 6.05 6.09
CA LEU A 111 9.35 6.63 4.76
C LEU A 111 8.74 5.67 3.73
N ASP A 112 7.66 6.10 3.08
CA ASP A 112 7.13 5.45 1.89
C ASP A 112 7.75 6.07 0.64
N SER A 113 8.19 5.24 -0.30
CA SER A 113 8.73 5.73 -1.56
C SER A 113 8.35 4.86 -2.75
N ASP A 114 8.11 5.51 -3.88
CA ASP A 114 7.80 4.89 -5.16
C ASP A 114 8.09 5.87 -6.31
N LEU A 115 7.77 5.48 -7.54
CA LEU A 115 7.83 6.34 -8.70
C LEU A 115 6.97 7.60 -8.53
N PRO A 116 7.35 8.73 -9.13
CA PRO A 116 6.62 10.00 -8.99
C PRO A 116 5.12 9.88 -9.27
N GLU A 117 4.74 9.18 -10.34
CA GLU A 117 3.34 8.98 -10.70
C GLU A 117 2.56 8.12 -9.69
N VAL A 118 3.23 7.19 -9.02
CA VAL A 118 2.64 6.37 -7.95
C VAL A 118 2.48 7.20 -6.68
N MET A 119 3.49 7.99 -6.32
CA MET A 119 3.42 8.87 -5.15
C MET A 119 2.36 9.95 -5.32
N ALA A 120 2.22 10.56 -6.50
CA ALA A 120 1.15 11.51 -6.80
C ALA A 120 -0.25 10.89 -6.61
N LEU A 121 -0.45 9.64 -7.07
CA LEU A 121 -1.70 8.92 -6.83
C LEU A 121 -1.90 8.63 -5.33
N ARG A 122 -0.85 8.15 -4.66
CA ARG A 122 -0.87 7.84 -3.23
C ARG A 122 -1.25 9.05 -2.39
N ASP A 123 -0.66 10.21 -2.64
CA ASP A 123 -0.93 11.45 -1.90
C ASP A 123 -2.36 11.94 -2.07
N THR A 124 -2.99 11.60 -3.19
CA THR A 124 -4.41 11.88 -3.42
C THR A 124 -5.32 10.95 -2.63
N CYS A 125 -4.91 9.68 -2.48
CA CYS A 125 -5.76 8.61 -1.93
C CYS A 125 -5.46 8.30 -0.46
N LEU A 126 -4.20 8.46 -0.04
CA LEU A 126 -3.65 7.99 1.23
C LEU A 126 -2.71 9.05 1.81
N ALA A 127 -3.26 10.21 2.20
CA ALA A 127 -2.46 11.28 2.79
C ALA A 127 -1.67 10.79 4.03
N ALA A 128 -0.46 11.32 4.21
CA ALA A 128 0.33 11.09 5.41
C ALA A 128 -0.23 11.97 6.54
N ASP A 129 -0.99 11.37 7.45
CA ASP A 129 -1.66 12.09 8.53
C ASP A 129 -0.80 12.24 9.80
N VAL A 130 0.40 11.66 9.80
CA VAL A 130 1.27 11.62 10.99
C VAL A 130 2.62 12.27 10.69
N PRO A 131 3.11 13.19 11.53
CA PRO A 131 4.40 13.87 11.30
C PRO A 131 5.61 12.95 11.17
N ARG A 132 5.49 11.70 11.63
CA ARG A 132 6.55 10.68 11.57
C ARG A 132 6.52 9.82 10.30
N GLN A 133 5.51 9.98 9.45
CA GLN A 133 5.40 9.34 8.14
C GLN A 133 5.75 10.37 7.06
N HIS A 134 6.69 10.02 6.21
CA HIS A 134 7.15 10.85 5.10
C HIS A 134 6.99 10.11 3.77
N HIS A 135 6.91 10.87 2.70
CA HIS A 135 6.83 10.38 1.33
C HIS A 135 8.03 10.88 0.52
N ALA A 136 8.56 10.04 -0.37
CA ALA A 136 9.64 10.39 -1.28
C ALA A 136 9.42 9.79 -2.67
N GLU A 137 9.66 10.58 -3.69
CA GLU A 137 9.64 10.14 -5.09
C GLU A 137 10.99 9.57 -5.47
N VAL A 138 11.04 8.29 -5.79
CA VAL A 138 12.30 7.59 -6.12
C VAL A 138 12.10 6.56 -7.22
N ASP A 139 12.88 6.65 -8.28
CA ASP A 139 13.04 5.57 -9.24
C ASP A 139 14.27 4.74 -8.85
N LEU A 140 14.03 3.52 -8.34
CA LEU A 140 15.08 2.59 -7.89
C LEU A 140 16.03 2.14 -9.00
N ARG A 141 15.69 2.36 -10.28
CA ARG A 141 16.56 2.09 -11.43
C ARG A 141 17.63 3.17 -11.62
N THR A 142 17.42 4.35 -11.02
CA THR A 142 18.36 5.48 -11.12
C THR A 142 19.55 5.24 -10.21
N PRO A 143 20.80 5.26 -10.68
CA PRO A 143 21.98 5.17 -9.81
C PRO A 143 21.97 6.24 -8.72
N GLY A 144 22.31 5.87 -7.50
CA GLY A 144 22.34 6.79 -6.37
C GLY A 144 20.96 7.14 -5.80
N TRP A 145 19.92 6.38 -6.10
CA TRP A 145 18.55 6.60 -5.62
C TRP A 145 18.45 6.74 -4.09
N TRP A 146 19.29 6.03 -3.33
CA TRP A 146 19.30 6.08 -1.86
C TRP A 146 19.66 7.46 -1.29
N GLN A 147 20.45 8.25 -2.03
CA GLN A 147 20.82 9.63 -1.63
C GLN A 147 19.58 10.55 -1.63
N ARG A 148 18.58 10.23 -2.44
CA ARG A 148 17.32 11.00 -2.53
C ARG A 148 16.35 10.70 -1.38
N LEU A 149 16.58 9.63 -0.64
CA LEU A 149 15.74 9.27 0.50
C LEU A 149 16.01 10.13 1.73
N GLY A 150 17.14 10.85 1.79
CA GLY A 150 17.51 11.69 2.93
C GLY A 150 17.74 10.89 4.23
N LEU A 151 18.24 9.65 4.09
CA LEU A 151 18.49 8.73 5.20
C LEU A 151 19.86 9.00 5.84
#